data_da66436ba4270dad9d11e892afefda05
#
_entry.id   da66436ba4270dad9d11e892afefda05
#
_cell.length_a   1.000
_cell.length_b   1.000
_cell.length_c   1.000
_cell.angle_alpha   90.00
_cell.angle_beta   90.00
_cell.angle_gamma   90.00
#
_symmetry.space_group_name_H-M   'P 1'
#
loop_
_entity.id
_entity.type
_entity.pdbx_description
1 polymer ?
#
loop_
_entity_poly.entity_id
_entity_poly.type
_entity_poly.pdbx_seq_one_letter_code
_entity_poly.pdbx_strand_id
1 'polypeptide(L)'
;TVEEAKKRITQYLEEKGIGHAKVNYKLRDWVFSRQRYWGEPIPVVYCEKCGWVPLPESELPLKLPEVKSYEPTDNGESPLAHMTDWVNTTCPHCGGPARRETDTMPQWAGSSWYFLRYMDPHNDKEFASKEALNYWSPVDWYNGGMEHTTLHLLYSRFWHKFLFDQGLVPTPEPYAKRTSHGMILGENGEKMSKDRK
;
A
#
# COMPACT_ATOMS: atom_id res chain seq x y z
N THR A 1 -38.69 17.04 5.47
CA THR A 1 -37.28 17.31 5.85
C THR A 1 -36.42 17.43 4.61
N VAL A 2 -35.20 18.00 4.76
CA VAL A 2 -34.22 18.12 3.67
C VAL A 2 -33.84 16.74 3.11
N GLU A 3 -33.68 15.76 3.97
CA GLU A 3 -33.31 14.39 3.55
C GLU A 3 -34.44 13.71 2.75
N GLU A 4 -35.68 13.90 3.12
CA GLU A 4 -36.81 13.41 2.34
C GLU A 4 -36.93 14.11 0.99
N ALA A 5 -36.70 15.44 0.94
CA ALA A 5 -36.70 16.19 -0.30
C ALA A 5 -35.59 15.69 -1.26
N LYS A 6 -34.38 15.45 -0.75
CA LYS A 6 -33.29 14.88 -1.55
C LYS A 6 -33.66 13.51 -2.14
N LYS A 7 -34.20 12.62 -1.34
CA LYS A 7 -34.64 11.29 -1.80
C LYS A 7 -35.71 11.41 -2.90
N ARG A 8 -36.74 12.23 -2.68
CA ARG A 8 -37.83 12.41 -3.64
C ARG A 8 -37.38 13.02 -4.94
N ILE A 9 -36.51 14.05 -4.91
CA ILE A 9 -36.00 14.66 -6.16
C ILE A 9 -35.08 13.70 -6.90
N THR A 10 -34.22 12.96 -6.20
CA THR A 10 -33.36 11.95 -6.83
C THR A 10 -34.19 10.88 -7.52
N GLN A 11 -35.20 10.34 -6.84
CA GLN A 11 -36.11 9.36 -7.44
C GLN A 11 -36.83 9.93 -8.68
N TYR A 12 -37.33 11.16 -8.61
CA TYR A 12 -37.95 11.83 -9.76
C TYR A 12 -37.04 11.94 -10.97
N LEU A 13 -35.75 12.31 -10.72
CA LEU A 13 -34.76 12.42 -11.78
C LEU A 13 -34.43 11.06 -12.42
N GLU A 14 -34.37 10.01 -11.60
CA GLU A 14 -34.16 8.63 -12.06
C GLU A 14 -35.36 8.14 -12.92
N GLU A 15 -36.56 8.36 -12.46
CA GLU A 15 -37.82 7.99 -13.20
C GLU A 15 -37.92 8.72 -14.55
N LYS A 16 -37.39 9.93 -14.65
CA LYS A 16 -37.30 10.71 -15.89
C LYS A 16 -36.13 10.35 -16.79
N GLY A 17 -35.17 9.55 -16.31
CA GLY A 17 -33.97 9.19 -17.07
C GLY A 17 -32.98 10.33 -17.27
N ILE A 18 -33.10 11.42 -16.47
CA ILE A 18 -32.26 12.63 -16.58
C ILE A 18 -31.24 12.77 -15.45
N GLY A 19 -31.19 11.82 -14.53
CA GLY A 19 -30.21 11.79 -13.43
C GLY A 19 -30.26 10.46 -12.69
N HIS A 20 -29.27 10.24 -11.83
CA HIS A 20 -29.21 9.05 -10.96
C HIS A 20 -28.48 9.38 -9.66
N ALA A 21 -28.76 8.58 -8.61
CA ALA A 21 -28.02 8.66 -7.35
C ALA A 21 -26.57 8.27 -7.57
N LYS A 22 -25.64 9.06 -6.99
CA LYS A 22 -24.23 8.76 -7.01
C LYS A 22 -23.66 8.91 -5.60
N VAL A 23 -23.01 7.85 -5.12
CA VAL A 23 -22.27 7.90 -3.87
C VAL A 23 -20.83 8.34 -4.15
N ASN A 24 -20.41 9.42 -3.50
CA ASN A 24 -19.03 9.90 -3.57
C ASN A 24 -18.37 9.69 -2.19
N TYR A 25 -17.22 9.04 -2.19
CA TYR A 25 -16.43 8.86 -0.98
C TYR A 25 -15.47 10.03 -0.79
N LYS A 26 -15.32 10.50 0.44
CA LYS A 26 -14.37 11.57 0.79
C LYS A 26 -12.94 11.05 0.98
N LEU A 27 -12.76 9.75 1.12
CA LEU A 27 -11.46 9.13 1.24
C LEU A 27 -10.73 9.29 -0.10
N ARG A 28 -9.50 9.80 -0.06
CA ARG A 28 -8.63 9.87 -1.24
C ARG A 28 -8.04 8.50 -1.52
N ASP A 29 -7.81 8.22 -2.80
CA ASP A 29 -7.09 7.02 -3.21
C ASP A 29 -5.69 7.02 -2.60
N TRP A 30 -5.24 5.85 -2.21
CA TRP A 30 -3.87 5.68 -1.76
C TRP A 30 -2.93 5.74 -2.96
N VAL A 31 -1.98 6.69 -2.93
CA VAL A 31 -0.90 6.73 -3.91
C VAL A 31 0.03 5.56 -3.65
N PHE A 32 -0.16 4.52 -4.44
CA PHE A 32 0.43 3.21 -4.27
C PHE A 32 1.80 3.09 -4.97
N SER A 33 2.06 3.87 -6.02
CA SER A 33 3.28 3.82 -6.81
C SER A 33 3.99 5.17 -6.82
N ARG A 34 5.33 5.14 -6.88
CA ARG A 34 6.18 6.33 -6.94
C ARG A 34 7.30 6.16 -7.94
N GLN A 35 7.68 7.25 -8.58
CA GLN A 35 8.80 7.38 -9.50
C GLN A 35 10.09 7.60 -8.70
N ARG A 36 10.45 6.61 -7.87
CA ARG A 36 11.65 6.62 -7.01
C ARG A 36 12.33 5.26 -7.09
N TYR A 37 13.66 5.27 -6.98
CA TYR A 37 14.43 4.02 -6.92
C TYR A 37 14.14 3.23 -5.62
N TRP A 38 14.21 3.91 -4.47
CA TRP A 38 13.99 3.26 -3.18
C TRP A 38 12.50 2.98 -2.92
N GLY A 39 12.19 1.72 -2.80
CA GLY A 39 10.87 1.19 -2.51
C GLY A 39 10.79 -0.28 -2.91
N GLU A 40 9.70 -0.95 -2.56
CA GLU A 40 9.46 -2.31 -3.02
C GLU A 40 9.07 -2.28 -4.52
N PRO A 41 9.76 -3.03 -5.39
CA PRO A 41 9.39 -3.10 -6.79
C PRO A 41 8.04 -3.79 -6.96
N ILE A 42 7.27 -3.34 -7.93
CA ILE A 42 5.95 -3.91 -8.23
C ILE A 42 6.14 -5.11 -9.17
N PRO A 43 5.77 -6.34 -8.77
CA PRO A 43 6.10 -7.55 -9.51
C PRO A 43 5.15 -7.81 -10.68
N VAL A 44 5.07 -6.86 -11.62
CA VAL A 44 4.27 -6.98 -12.84
C VAL A 44 5.08 -6.55 -14.06
N VAL A 45 4.69 -7.06 -15.22
CA VAL A 45 5.23 -6.65 -16.51
C VAL A 45 4.10 -6.22 -17.44
N TYR A 46 4.36 -5.26 -18.30
CA TYR A 46 3.46 -4.88 -19.39
C TYR A 46 3.87 -5.55 -20.69
N CYS A 47 2.92 -6.23 -21.31
CA CYS A 47 3.06 -6.88 -22.61
C CYS A 47 2.02 -6.31 -23.58
N GLU A 48 2.43 -5.91 -24.77
CA GLU A 48 1.51 -5.35 -25.77
C GLU A 48 0.35 -6.29 -26.12
N LYS A 49 0.59 -7.62 -26.08
CA LYS A 49 -0.42 -8.63 -26.36
C LYS A 49 -1.32 -8.96 -25.18
N CYS A 50 -0.76 -9.02 -23.96
CA CYS A 50 -1.43 -9.56 -22.76
C CYS A 50 -1.85 -8.48 -21.76
N GLY A 51 -1.39 -7.22 -21.94
CA GLY A 51 -1.56 -6.16 -20.95
C GLY A 51 -0.65 -6.36 -19.73
N TRP A 52 -1.12 -5.96 -18.56
CA TRP A 52 -0.40 -6.17 -17.30
C TRP A 52 -0.47 -7.64 -16.87
N VAL A 53 0.69 -8.22 -16.63
CA VAL A 53 0.85 -9.63 -16.24
C VAL A 53 1.68 -9.70 -14.96
N PRO A 54 1.22 -10.36 -13.88
CA PRO A 54 2.02 -10.57 -12.69
C PRO A 54 3.19 -11.51 -12.96
N LEU A 55 4.31 -11.30 -12.26
CA LEU A 55 5.42 -12.24 -12.28
C LEU A 55 5.02 -13.55 -11.58
N PRO A 56 5.51 -14.70 -12.04
CA PRO A 56 5.31 -15.96 -11.36
C PRO A 56 6.06 -15.99 -10.02
N GLU A 57 5.57 -16.77 -9.07
CA GLU A 57 6.18 -16.90 -7.73
C GLU A 57 7.66 -17.33 -7.78
N SER A 58 8.04 -18.10 -8.80
CA SER A 58 9.43 -18.53 -9.00
C SER A 58 10.42 -17.39 -9.29
N GLU A 59 9.91 -16.21 -9.70
CA GLU A 59 10.72 -15.01 -9.94
C GLU A 59 10.73 -14.04 -8.74
N LEU A 60 10.06 -14.40 -7.63
CA LEU A 60 10.04 -13.61 -6.41
C LEU A 60 11.17 -14.05 -5.45
N PRO A 61 11.75 -13.11 -4.69
CA PRO A 61 11.48 -11.68 -4.68
C PRO A 61 12.07 -10.96 -5.90
N LEU A 62 11.30 -10.07 -6.52
CA LEU A 62 11.83 -9.17 -7.54
C LEU A 62 12.81 -8.19 -6.88
N LYS A 63 14.07 -8.23 -7.30
CA LYS A 63 15.12 -7.36 -6.76
C LYS A 63 15.35 -6.14 -7.64
N LEU A 64 15.60 -5.00 -7.00
CA LEU A 64 16.06 -3.81 -7.69
C LEU A 64 17.46 -4.05 -8.26
N PRO A 65 17.79 -3.51 -9.45
CA PRO A 65 19.13 -3.62 -10.02
C PRO A 65 20.12 -2.78 -9.20
N GLU A 66 21.36 -3.23 -9.10
CA GLU A 66 22.42 -2.40 -8.52
C GLU A 66 22.74 -1.21 -9.41
N VAL A 67 22.82 -0.03 -8.82
CA VAL A 67 23.03 1.22 -9.54
C VAL A 67 24.09 2.08 -8.87
N LYS A 68 24.81 2.85 -9.69
CA LYS A 68 25.79 3.83 -9.19
C LYS A 68 25.15 5.15 -8.78
N SER A 69 24.02 5.50 -9.38
CA SER A 69 23.24 6.70 -9.08
C SER A 69 21.76 6.39 -9.25
N TYR A 70 20.93 7.01 -8.41
CA TYR A 70 19.46 6.88 -8.41
C TYR A 70 18.77 8.24 -8.29
N GLU A 71 19.40 9.27 -8.84
CA GLU A 71 18.84 10.62 -8.83
C GLU A 71 17.50 10.67 -9.61
N PRO A 72 16.56 11.48 -9.16
CA PRO A 72 15.33 11.70 -9.91
C PRO A 72 15.62 12.20 -11.32
N THR A 73 14.78 11.80 -12.26
CA THR A 73 14.88 12.26 -13.65
C THR A 73 14.20 13.61 -13.84
N ASP A 74 14.68 14.40 -14.77
CA ASP A 74 14.13 15.73 -15.06
C ASP A 74 12.72 15.66 -15.70
N ASN A 75 12.37 14.52 -16.31
CA ASN A 75 11.08 14.30 -16.97
C ASN A 75 10.02 13.67 -16.05
N GLY A 76 10.34 13.41 -14.78
CA GLY A 76 9.43 12.83 -13.79
C GLY A 76 9.26 11.31 -13.91
N GLU A 77 9.98 10.63 -14.80
CA GLU A 77 10.01 9.17 -14.86
C GLU A 77 10.81 8.57 -13.72
N SER A 78 10.58 7.30 -13.42
CA SER A 78 11.40 6.57 -12.45
C SER A 78 12.84 6.42 -12.95
N PRO A 79 13.86 6.55 -12.08
CA PRO A 79 15.23 6.22 -12.44
C PRO A 79 15.41 4.81 -13.02
N LEU A 80 14.55 3.88 -12.62
CA LEU A 80 14.53 2.50 -13.15
C LEU A 80 14.16 2.45 -14.64
N ALA A 81 13.38 3.41 -15.15
CA ALA A 81 12.95 3.43 -16.54
C ALA A 81 14.13 3.50 -17.54
N HIS A 82 15.26 4.06 -17.11
CA HIS A 82 16.48 4.16 -17.93
C HIS A 82 17.38 2.92 -17.86
N MET A 83 17.05 1.93 -17.03
CA MET A 83 17.82 0.70 -16.86
C MET A 83 17.29 -0.38 -17.82
N THR A 84 17.58 -0.21 -19.10
CA THR A 84 17.02 -1.02 -20.19
C THR A 84 17.23 -2.52 -20.00
N ASP A 85 18.36 -2.94 -19.45
CA ASP A 85 18.68 -4.34 -19.20
C ASP A 85 17.80 -4.97 -18.12
N TRP A 86 17.34 -4.15 -17.16
CA TRP A 86 16.41 -4.60 -16.13
C TRP A 86 14.96 -4.44 -16.56
N VAL A 87 14.62 -3.35 -17.26
CA VAL A 87 13.25 -3.05 -17.71
C VAL A 87 12.76 -4.05 -18.74
N ASN A 88 13.60 -4.34 -19.77
CA ASN A 88 13.21 -5.23 -20.85
C ASN A 88 13.25 -6.70 -20.38
N THR A 89 12.16 -7.40 -20.62
CA THR A 89 11.99 -8.79 -20.19
C THR A 89 11.06 -9.55 -21.14
N THR A 90 10.74 -10.77 -20.79
CA THR A 90 9.76 -11.59 -21.49
C THR A 90 8.46 -11.69 -20.71
N CYS A 91 7.35 -11.71 -21.41
CA CYS A 91 6.04 -11.92 -20.80
C CYS A 91 5.91 -13.36 -20.28
N PRO A 92 5.63 -13.57 -18.98
CA PRO A 92 5.50 -14.93 -18.43
C PRO A 92 4.26 -15.67 -18.96
N HIS A 93 3.30 -14.95 -19.56
CA HIS A 93 2.08 -15.57 -20.10
C HIS A 93 2.24 -16.01 -21.55
N CYS A 94 2.86 -15.20 -22.42
CA CYS A 94 2.93 -15.50 -23.86
C CYS A 94 4.35 -15.66 -24.42
N GLY A 95 5.40 -15.43 -23.60
CA GLY A 95 6.80 -15.51 -24.01
C GLY A 95 7.27 -14.37 -24.93
N GLY A 96 6.41 -13.44 -25.28
CA GLY A 96 6.74 -12.28 -26.11
C GLY A 96 7.47 -11.17 -25.34
N PRO A 97 7.93 -10.10 -26.03
CA PRO A 97 8.56 -8.97 -25.39
C PRO A 97 7.64 -8.31 -24.36
N ALA A 98 8.21 -7.92 -23.23
CA ALA A 98 7.51 -7.22 -22.16
C ALA A 98 8.43 -6.22 -21.46
N ARG A 99 7.86 -5.32 -20.67
CA ARG A 99 8.59 -4.32 -19.88
C ARG A 99 8.17 -4.42 -18.42
N ARG A 100 9.14 -4.45 -17.51
CA ARG A 100 8.86 -4.38 -16.06
C ARG A 100 8.26 -3.05 -15.69
N GLU A 101 7.39 -3.05 -14.67
CA GLU A 101 6.97 -1.82 -14.01
C GLU A 101 8.20 -1.14 -13.39
N THR A 102 8.31 0.17 -13.59
CA THR A 102 9.45 0.96 -13.13
C THR A 102 9.15 1.81 -11.91
N ASP A 103 7.89 1.95 -11.56
CA ASP A 103 7.50 2.55 -10.29
C ASP A 103 7.78 1.59 -9.13
N THR A 104 8.04 2.15 -7.97
CA THR A 104 8.17 1.38 -6.73
C THR A 104 7.07 1.74 -5.75
N MET A 105 6.72 0.79 -4.89
CA MET A 105 5.77 1.05 -3.81
C MET A 105 6.39 1.94 -2.73
N PRO A 106 5.62 2.85 -2.10
CA PRO A 106 6.11 3.66 -0.98
C PRO A 106 6.41 2.76 0.23
N GLN A 107 7.26 3.24 1.13
CA GLN A 107 7.59 2.52 2.37
C GLN A 107 6.37 2.10 3.21
N TRP A 108 5.23 2.74 3.03
CA TRP A 108 3.97 2.35 3.67
C TRP A 108 3.45 1.00 3.20
N ALA A 109 3.86 0.49 2.05
CA ALA A 109 3.52 -0.84 1.60
C ALA A 109 4.17 -1.89 2.51
N GLY A 110 5.48 -1.85 2.67
CA GLY A 110 6.21 -2.76 3.56
C GLY A 110 5.84 -2.57 5.03
N SER A 111 5.76 -1.32 5.52
CA SER A 111 5.41 -1.04 6.91
C SER A 111 3.94 -1.36 7.26
N SER A 112 3.10 -1.62 6.28
CA SER A 112 1.69 -1.97 6.53
C SER A 112 1.49 -3.36 7.14
N TRP A 113 2.48 -4.23 7.09
CA TRP A 113 2.34 -5.61 7.55
C TRP A 113 3.51 -6.12 8.42
N TYR A 114 4.49 -5.28 8.77
CA TYR A 114 5.68 -5.68 9.53
C TYR A 114 5.34 -6.39 10.84
N PHE A 115 4.30 -5.95 11.54
CA PHE A 115 3.88 -6.51 12.82
C PHE A 115 3.44 -7.97 12.70
N LEU A 116 2.86 -8.36 11.57
CA LEU A 116 2.53 -9.77 11.28
C LEU A 116 3.81 -10.59 11.10
N ARG A 117 4.78 -10.06 10.35
CA ARG A 117 6.07 -10.72 10.16
C ARG A 117 6.86 -10.88 11.47
N TYR A 118 6.76 -9.92 12.38
CA TYR A 118 7.40 -10.00 13.70
C TYR A 118 6.88 -11.14 14.57
N MET A 119 5.68 -11.64 14.32
CA MET A 119 5.12 -12.78 15.04
C MET A 119 5.84 -14.09 14.70
N ASP A 120 6.45 -14.18 13.49
CA ASP A 120 7.16 -15.37 13.02
C ASP A 120 8.31 -14.99 12.06
N PRO A 121 9.36 -14.30 12.57
CA PRO A 121 10.37 -13.65 11.74
C PRO A 121 11.31 -14.62 11.01
N HIS A 122 11.40 -15.85 11.43
CA HIS A 122 12.29 -16.87 10.86
C HIS A 122 11.58 -17.85 9.93
N ASN A 123 10.31 -17.66 9.67
CA ASN A 123 9.55 -18.50 8.76
C ASN A 123 9.99 -18.25 7.32
N ASP A 124 10.45 -19.30 6.64
CA ASP A 124 10.95 -19.24 5.26
C ASP A 124 9.92 -19.73 4.22
N LYS A 125 8.73 -20.15 4.68
CA LYS A 125 7.68 -20.73 3.83
C LYS A 125 6.50 -19.79 3.62
N GLU A 126 6.16 -19.02 4.63
CA GLU A 126 5.03 -18.09 4.63
C GLU A 126 5.36 -16.84 5.46
N PHE A 127 4.57 -15.78 5.31
CA PHE A 127 4.86 -14.51 6.00
C PHE A 127 4.74 -14.61 7.53
N ALA A 128 3.91 -15.51 8.03
CA ALA A 128 3.84 -15.99 9.41
C ALA A 128 2.95 -17.23 9.48
N SER A 129 3.26 -18.17 10.34
CA SER A 129 2.46 -19.38 10.54
C SER A 129 1.09 -19.06 11.14
N LYS A 130 0.08 -19.87 10.81
CA LYS A 130 -1.25 -19.72 11.40
C LYS A 130 -1.23 -19.83 12.92
N GLU A 131 -0.34 -20.66 13.47
CA GLU A 131 -0.15 -20.85 14.90
C GLU A 131 0.31 -19.54 15.56
N ALA A 132 1.37 -18.92 15.02
CA ALA A 132 1.89 -17.65 15.53
C ALA A 132 0.84 -16.53 15.39
N LEU A 133 0.16 -16.44 14.25
CA LEU A 133 -0.88 -15.45 14.02
C LEU A 133 -2.05 -15.62 14.98
N ASN A 134 -2.52 -16.86 15.23
CA ASN A 134 -3.62 -17.11 16.17
C ASN A 134 -3.23 -16.80 17.62
N TYR A 135 -1.96 -16.96 17.98
CA TYR A 135 -1.48 -16.68 19.33
C TYR A 135 -1.26 -15.18 19.58
N TRP A 136 -0.68 -14.46 18.62
CA TRP A 136 -0.23 -13.08 18.79
C TRP A 136 -1.20 -12.02 18.26
N SER A 137 -2.20 -12.40 17.45
CA SER A 137 -3.18 -11.45 16.92
C SER A 137 -4.45 -11.36 17.76
N PRO A 138 -5.09 -10.19 17.81
CA PRO A 138 -4.60 -8.90 17.31
C PRO A 138 -3.46 -8.35 18.18
N VAL A 139 -2.69 -7.38 17.67
CA VAL A 139 -1.72 -6.64 18.49
C VAL A 139 -2.44 -5.97 19.65
N ASP A 140 -2.03 -6.26 20.88
CA ASP A 140 -2.75 -5.83 22.09
C ASP A 140 -2.83 -4.32 22.22
N TRP A 141 -1.74 -3.63 21.89
CA TRP A 141 -1.65 -2.19 22.08
C TRP A 141 -0.75 -1.52 21.02
N TYR A 142 -1.35 -0.67 20.21
CA TYR A 142 -0.66 0.24 19.31
C TYR A 142 -0.48 1.59 19.96
N ASN A 143 0.76 1.95 20.30
CA ASN A 143 1.12 3.21 20.94
C ASN A 143 1.96 4.07 20.01
N GLY A 144 1.43 5.17 19.51
CA GLY A 144 2.11 5.99 18.52
C GLY A 144 1.54 7.39 18.37
N GLY A 145 2.17 8.18 17.49
CA GLY A 145 1.77 9.55 17.21
C GLY A 145 0.40 9.65 16.53
N MET A 146 -0.26 10.77 16.77
CA MET A 146 -1.61 11.03 16.20
C MET A 146 -1.59 11.10 14.67
N GLU A 147 -0.48 11.52 14.04
CA GLU A 147 -0.29 11.59 12.60
C GLU A 147 -0.52 10.25 11.89
N HIS A 148 -0.23 9.15 12.56
CA HIS A 148 -0.42 7.80 12.01
C HIS A 148 -1.88 7.39 11.86
N THR A 149 -2.82 8.15 12.39
CA THR A 149 -4.27 7.91 12.16
C THR A 149 -4.62 7.92 10.67
N THR A 150 -4.01 8.82 9.92
CA THR A 150 -4.21 8.97 8.47
C THR A 150 -3.05 8.42 7.63
N LEU A 151 -2.05 7.83 8.25
CA LEU A 151 -0.88 7.25 7.60
C LEU A 151 -0.82 5.73 7.89
N HIS A 152 0.07 5.31 8.77
CA HIS A 152 0.32 3.88 9.03
C HIS A 152 -0.94 3.11 9.46
N LEU A 153 -1.75 3.65 10.36
CA LEU A 153 -2.98 2.98 10.81
C LEU A 153 -3.97 2.75 9.67
N LEU A 154 -4.12 3.73 8.77
CA LEU A 154 -5.00 3.58 7.63
C LEU A 154 -4.52 2.47 6.69
N TYR A 155 -3.24 2.49 6.32
CA TYR A 155 -2.67 1.54 5.37
C TYR A 155 -2.55 0.13 5.95
N SER A 156 -2.10 0.00 7.20
CA SER A 156 -2.00 -1.31 7.86
C SER A 156 -3.37 -1.96 8.07
N ARG A 157 -4.41 -1.18 8.38
CA ARG A 157 -5.78 -1.70 8.47
C ARG A 157 -6.32 -2.13 7.10
N PHE A 158 -6.02 -1.39 6.04
CA PHE A 158 -6.40 -1.78 4.67
C PHE A 158 -5.77 -3.14 4.29
N TRP A 159 -4.46 -3.29 4.48
CA TRP A 159 -3.75 -4.55 4.25
C TRP A 159 -4.30 -5.69 5.10
N HIS A 160 -4.49 -5.44 6.38
CA HIS A 160 -4.97 -6.46 7.31
C HIS A 160 -6.39 -6.95 6.96
N LYS A 161 -7.28 -6.03 6.58
CA LYS A 161 -8.63 -6.39 6.14
C LYS A 161 -8.61 -7.21 4.85
N PHE A 162 -7.77 -6.85 3.90
CA PHE A 162 -7.57 -7.66 2.70
C PHE A 162 -7.05 -9.07 3.04
N LEU A 163 -6.06 -9.18 3.91
CA LEU A 163 -5.55 -10.47 4.36
C LEU A 163 -6.61 -11.27 5.13
N PHE A 164 -7.45 -10.62 5.90
CA PHE A 164 -8.58 -11.25 6.58
C PHE A 164 -9.62 -11.79 5.58
N ASP A 165 -9.98 -11.03 4.58
CA ASP A 165 -10.91 -11.45 3.52
C ASP A 165 -10.36 -12.65 2.73
N GLN A 166 -9.03 -12.78 2.63
CA GLN A 166 -8.35 -13.94 2.05
C GLN A 166 -8.17 -15.12 3.03
N GLY A 167 -8.59 -14.98 4.29
CA GLY A 167 -8.44 -16.03 5.32
C GLY A 167 -7.00 -16.24 5.80
N LEU A 168 -6.13 -15.25 5.59
CA LEU A 168 -4.71 -15.32 5.92
C LEU A 168 -4.37 -14.83 7.34
N VAL A 169 -5.26 -14.06 7.95
CA VAL A 169 -5.13 -13.60 9.35
C VAL A 169 -6.42 -13.90 10.13
N PRO A 170 -6.35 -14.13 11.44
CA PRO A 170 -7.48 -14.63 12.22
C PRO A 170 -8.48 -13.55 12.67
N THR A 171 -8.09 -12.28 12.64
CA THR A 171 -8.91 -11.17 13.17
C THR A 171 -9.20 -10.11 12.11
N PRO A 172 -10.39 -9.50 12.11
CA PRO A 172 -10.74 -8.45 11.14
C PRO A 172 -10.06 -7.11 11.39
N GLU A 173 -9.50 -6.90 12.58
CA GLU A 173 -8.76 -5.69 12.95
C GLU A 173 -7.36 -6.04 13.47
N PRO A 174 -6.32 -5.28 13.09
CA PRO A 174 -4.94 -5.58 13.47
C PRO A 174 -4.60 -5.24 14.92
N TYR A 175 -5.29 -4.26 15.53
CA TYR A 175 -4.97 -3.70 16.84
C TYR A 175 -6.18 -3.74 17.77
N ALA A 176 -6.01 -4.29 18.97
CA ALA A 176 -7.05 -4.32 19.99
C ALA A 176 -7.23 -2.94 20.68
N LYS A 177 -6.12 -2.23 20.87
CA LYS A 177 -6.12 -0.91 21.54
C LYS A 177 -5.15 0.04 20.86
N ARG A 178 -5.57 1.29 20.73
CA ARG A 178 -4.72 2.39 20.26
C ARG A 178 -4.64 3.50 21.30
N THR A 179 -3.43 4.01 21.52
CA THR A 179 -3.20 5.24 22.28
C THR A 179 -2.42 6.23 21.41
N SER A 180 -2.92 7.46 21.31
CA SER A 180 -2.15 8.59 20.78
C SER A 180 -1.44 9.28 21.93
N HIS A 181 -0.10 9.32 21.86
CA HIS A 181 0.64 10.21 22.73
C HIS A 181 0.70 11.62 22.14
N GLY A 182 0.97 12.62 22.99
CA GLY A 182 1.18 13.99 22.56
C GLY A 182 2.51 14.18 21.80
N MET A 183 2.72 15.39 21.30
CA MET A 183 4.00 15.78 20.70
C MET A 183 5.05 15.98 21.78
N ILE A 184 6.26 15.49 21.51
CA ILE A 184 7.43 15.81 22.34
C ILE A 184 7.87 17.23 21.98
N LEU A 185 7.95 18.08 22.97
CA LEU A 185 8.31 19.49 22.82
C LEU A 185 9.75 19.72 23.26
N GLY A 186 10.43 20.63 22.59
CA GLY A 186 11.71 21.17 23.01
C GLY A 186 11.57 22.21 24.11
N GLU A 187 12.69 22.78 24.56
CA GLU A 187 12.74 23.77 25.66
C GLU A 187 11.84 25.00 25.41
N ASN A 188 11.64 25.38 24.14
CA ASN A 188 10.81 26.52 23.75
C ASN A 188 9.33 26.18 23.54
N GLY A 189 8.88 24.96 23.89
CA GLY A 189 7.53 24.51 23.65
C GLY A 189 7.20 24.22 22.18
N GLU A 190 8.17 24.23 21.29
CA GLU A 190 8.03 23.85 19.89
C GLU A 190 8.20 22.34 19.69
N LYS A 191 7.57 21.80 18.68
CA LYS A 191 7.74 20.39 18.31
C LYS A 191 9.23 20.07 18.06
N MET A 192 9.77 19.06 18.71
CA MET A 192 11.12 18.56 18.43
C MET A 192 11.21 18.08 16.96
N SER A 193 12.31 18.48 16.32
CA SER A 193 12.64 18.06 14.95
C SER A 193 14.07 17.51 14.93
N LYS A 194 14.34 16.57 14.01
CA LYS A 194 15.68 16.05 13.77
C LYS A 194 16.64 17.11 13.21
N ASP A 195 16.09 18.14 12.59
CA ASP A 195 16.85 19.24 11.96
C ASP A 195 17.23 20.35 12.96
N ARG A 196 16.68 20.29 14.17
CA ARG A 196 16.99 21.20 15.28
C ARG A 196 17.66 20.38 16.38
N LYS A 197 18.99 20.39 16.38
CA LYS A 197 19.81 19.86 17.47
C LYS A 197 19.99 20.92 18.54
#